data_8b9141a2131c85f6e137b9bbc2ca0ac5
#
_entry.id   8b9141a2131c85f6e137b9bbc2ca0ac5
#
_cell.length_a   1.000
_cell.length_b   1.000
_cell.length_c   1.000
_cell.angle_alpha   90.00
_cell.angle_beta   90.00
_cell.angle_gamma   90.00
#
_symmetry.space_group_name_H-M   'P 1'
#
loop_
_entity.id
_entity.type
_entity.pdbx_description
1 polymer ?
#
loop_
_entity_poly.entity_id
_entity_poly.type
_entity_poly.pdbx_seq_one_letter_code
_entity_poly.pdbx_strand_id
1 'polypeptide(L)' 'MTGIERDKNLMLVYAVEGYSQRHNLPEKDVISLFRKHGVNKLIRDHYNALHTQGLDEGISFAEDILSWKQN' A
#
# COMPACT_ATOMS: atom_id res chain seq x y z
N MET A 1 0.99 -21.85 -5.71
CA MET A 1 0.81 -20.38 -5.55
C MET A 1 1.16 -19.67 -6.85
N THR A 2 0.33 -18.75 -7.26
CA THR A 2 0.56 -18.01 -8.49
C THR A 2 1.50 -16.84 -8.26
N GLY A 3 2.21 -16.40 -9.30
CA GLY A 3 3.07 -15.22 -9.22
C GLY A 3 2.31 -13.96 -8.89
N ILE A 4 1.03 -13.89 -9.27
CA ILE A 4 0.20 -12.71 -9.02
C ILE A 4 -0.01 -12.47 -7.52
N GLU A 5 -0.28 -13.53 -6.76
CA GLU A 5 -0.46 -13.38 -5.30
C GLU A 5 0.83 -12.90 -4.64
N ARG A 6 1.96 -13.45 -5.06
CA ARG A 6 3.25 -13.03 -4.55
C ARG A 6 3.53 -11.57 -4.90
N ASP A 7 3.20 -11.18 -6.13
CA ASP A 7 3.42 -9.81 -6.58
C ASP A 7 2.54 -8.80 -5.84
N LYS A 8 1.30 -9.18 -5.54
CA LYS A 8 0.41 -8.35 -4.73
C LYS A 8 0.99 -8.14 -3.33
N ASN A 9 1.51 -9.20 -2.73
CA ASN A 9 2.12 -9.11 -1.40
C ASN A 9 3.38 -8.23 -1.43
N LEU A 10 4.19 -8.34 -2.48
CA LEU A 10 5.37 -7.50 -2.62
C LEU A 10 5.00 -6.03 -2.73
N MET A 11 3.95 -5.73 -3.49
CA MET A 11 3.48 -4.35 -3.59
C MET A 11 3.02 -3.80 -2.24
N LEU A 12 2.34 -4.64 -1.44
CA LEU A 12 1.92 -4.23 -0.10
C LEU A 12 3.11 -3.94 0.81
N VAL A 13 4.10 -4.81 0.79
CA VAL A 13 5.32 -4.62 1.59
C VAL A 13 6.03 -3.34 1.16
N TYR A 14 6.14 -3.13 -0.13
CA TYR A 14 6.79 -1.94 -0.68
C TYR A 14 6.02 -0.67 -0.27
N ALA A 15 4.70 -0.74 -0.30
CA ALA A 15 3.87 0.40 0.08
C ALA A 15 4.04 0.74 1.57
N VAL A 16 4.09 -0.28 2.43
CA VAL A 16 4.30 -0.07 3.86
C VAL A 16 5.66 0.58 4.12
N GLU A 17 6.72 0.03 3.51
CA GLU A 17 8.06 0.55 3.70
C GLU A 17 8.19 1.98 3.16
N GLY A 18 7.65 2.23 1.97
CA GLY A 18 7.74 3.55 1.36
C GLY A 18 6.94 4.58 2.13
N TYR A 19 5.75 4.22 2.57
CA TYR A 19 4.94 5.13 3.39
C TYR A 19 5.64 5.44 4.71
N SER A 20 6.21 4.42 5.33
CA SER A 20 6.96 4.57 6.57
C SER A 20 8.09 5.60 6.41
N GLN A 21 8.85 5.48 5.33
CA GLN A 21 9.96 6.39 5.07
C GLN A 21 9.49 7.80 4.75
N ARG A 22 8.47 7.93 3.90
CA ARG A 22 7.97 9.24 3.49
C ARG A 22 7.35 10.03 4.63
N HIS A 23 6.72 9.33 5.56
CA HIS A 23 6.00 9.98 6.66
C HIS A 23 6.70 9.85 8.01
N ASN A 24 7.90 9.26 8.00
CA ASN A 24 8.72 9.12 9.21
C ASN A 24 7.96 8.44 10.34
N LEU A 25 7.32 7.33 10.01
CA LEU A 25 6.53 6.53 10.96
C LEU A 25 7.13 5.13 11.07
N PRO A 26 7.07 4.50 12.26
CA PRO A 26 7.45 3.08 12.37
C PRO A 26 6.58 2.21 11.48
N GLU A 27 7.17 1.15 10.91
CA GLU A 27 6.42 0.27 10.02
C GLU A 27 5.22 -0.36 10.71
N LYS A 28 5.33 -0.69 12.00
CA LYS A 28 4.22 -1.29 12.73
C LYS A 28 3.02 -0.35 12.79
N ASP A 29 3.29 0.95 12.89
CA ASP A 29 2.22 1.95 12.91
C ASP A 29 1.58 2.07 11.53
N VAL A 30 2.38 1.99 10.47
CA VAL A 30 1.86 2.02 9.10
C VAL A 30 1.00 0.78 8.83
N ILE A 31 1.43 -0.38 9.29
CA ILE A 31 0.67 -1.61 9.12
C ILE A 31 -0.70 -1.48 9.80
N SER A 32 -0.73 -0.96 11.03
CA SER A 32 -1.98 -0.75 11.75
C SER A 32 -2.88 0.25 11.03
N LEU A 33 -2.30 1.32 10.51
CA LEU A 33 -3.01 2.36 9.79
C LEU A 33 -3.64 1.80 8.50
N PHE A 34 -2.85 1.03 7.75
CA PHE A 34 -3.33 0.40 6.51
C PHE A 34 -4.48 -0.56 6.80
N ARG A 35 -4.34 -1.35 7.86
CA ARG A 35 -5.39 -2.30 8.24
C ARG A 35 -6.67 -1.58 8.67
N LYS A 36 -6.52 -0.54 9.47
CA LYS A 36 -7.65 0.23 9.98
C LYS A 36 -8.49 0.82 8.86
N HIS A 37 -7.84 1.31 7.82
CA HIS A 37 -8.53 2.00 6.72
C HIS A 37 -8.74 1.14 5.48
N GLY A 38 -8.42 -0.14 5.54
CA GLY A 38 -8.65 -1.05 4.43
C GLY A 38 -7.74 -0.83 3.23
N VAL A 39 -6.57 -0.22 3.45
CA VAL A 39 -5.63 0.08 2.37
C VAL A 39 -5.12 -1.19 1.73
N ASN A 40 -4.86 -2.22 2.54
CA ASN A 40 -4.35 -3.49 2.01
C ASN A 40 -5.29 -4.07 0.96
N LYS A 41 -6.59 -4.09 1.27
CA LYS A 41 -7.58 -4.63 0.36
C LYS A 41 -7.67 -3.81 -0.91
N LEU A 42 -7.64 -2.49 -0.78
CA LEU A 42 -7.74 -1.59 -1.94
C LEU A 42 -6.53 -1.73 -2.86
N ILE A 43 -5.33 -1.86 -2.30
CA ILE A 43 -4.14 -2.07 -3.12
C ILE A 43 -4.25 -3.40 -3.86
N ARG A 44 -4.68 -4.47 -3.18
CA ARG A 44 -4.81 -5.78 -3.82
C ARG A 44 -5.87 -5.75 -4.92
N ASP A 45 -6.99 -5.09 -4.67
CA ASP A 45 -8.09 -5.02 -5.64
C ASP A 45 -7.68 -4.21 -6.87
N HIS A 46 -6.81 -3.22 -6.71
CA HIS A 46 -6.37 -2.36 -7.81
C HIS A 46 -4.99 -2.72 -8.34
N TYR A 47 -4.47 -3.88 -7.96
CA TYR A 47 -3.12 -4.29 -8.34
C TYR A 47 -2.90 -4.24 -9.86
N ASN A 48 -3.88 -4.71 -10.64
CA ASN A 48 -3.72 -4.78 -12.10
C ASN A 48 -3.48 -3.40 -12.71
N ALA A 49 -4.09 -2.37 -12.15
CA ALA A 49 -3.87 -1.00 -12.62
C ALA A 49 -2.57 -0.43 -12.06
N LEU A 50 -2.31 -0.68 -10.78
CA LEU A 50 -1.16 -0.08 -10.10
C LEU A 50 0.17 -0.62 -10.61
N HIS A 51 0.27 -1.93 -10.86
CA HIS A 51 1.54 -2.54 -11.20
C HIS A 51 2.06 -2.10 -12.56
N THR A 52 1.20 -1.63 -13.46
CA THR A 52 1.63 -1.15 -14.77
C THR A 52 2.42 0.14 -14.67
N GLN A 53 2.31 0.87 -13.57
CA GLN A 53 2.99 2.13 -13.38
C GLN A 53 4.19 2.02 -12.44
N GLY A 54 4.39 0.85 -11.85
CA GLY A 54 5.53 0.59 -10.98
C GLY A 54 5.12 0.44 -9.53
N LEU A 55 6.06 -0.06 -8.70
CA LEU A 55 5.78 -0.31 -7.29
C LEU A 55 5.52 0.96 -6.50
N ASP A 56 6.08 2.08 -6.94
CA ASP A 56 5.89 3.37 -6.28
C ASP A 56 4.42 3.80 -6.28
N GLU A 57 3.65 3.34 -7.25
CA GLU A 57 2.23 3.68 -7.31
C GLU A 57 1.45 3.18 -6.11
N GLY A 58 1.87 2.07 -5.53
CA GLY A 58 1.24 1.56 -4.31
C GLY A 58 1.37 2.55 -3.16
N ILE A 59 2.52 3.21 -3.06
CA ILE A 59 2.77 4.22 -2.02
C ILE A 59 1.85 5.42 -2.23
N SER A 60 1.83 5.95 -3.43
CA SER A 60 1.00 7.12 -3.76
C SER A 60 -0.49 6.82 -3.57
N PHE A 61 -0.90 5.62 -3.97
CA PHE A 61 -2.28 5.18 -3.81
C PHE A 61 -2.67 5.12 -2.33
N ALA A 62 -1.78 4.58 -1.50
CA ALA A 62 -2.00 4.55 -0.05
C ALA A 62 -2.10 5.96 0.53
N GLU A 63 -1.25 6.86 0.08
CA GLU A 63 -1.29 8.24 0.51
C GLU A 63 -2.62 8.90 0.18
N ASP A 64 -3.12 8.66 -1.03
CA ASP A 64 -4.41 9.21 -1.46
C ASP A 64 -5.55 8.69 -0.60
N ILE A 65 -5.59 7.37 -0.38
CA ILE A 65 -6.64 6.75 0.43
C ILE A 65 -6.64 7.33 1.84
N LEU A 66 -5.48 7.39 2.46
CA LEU A 66 -5.38 7.85 3.85
C LEU A 66 -5.68 9.33 3.98
N SER A 67 -5.32 10.11 2.97
CA SER A 67 -5.68 11.53 2.94
C SER A 67 -7.20 11.71 2.98
N TRP A 68 -7.92 10.91 2.22
CA TRP A 68 -9.39 10.96 2.19
C TRP A 68 -9.99 10.52 3.52
N LYS A 69 -9.47 9.43 4.08
CA LYS A 69 -10.07 8.80 5.25
C LYS A 69 -9.76 9.54 6.55
N GLN A 70 -8.71 10.32 6.57
CA GLN A 70 -8.31 11.06 7.75
C GLN A 70 -8.88 12.48 7.78
N ASN A 71 -9.46 12.91 6.69
CA ASN A 71 -10.15 14.18 6.65
C ASN A 71 -11.64 13.98 6.94
#